data_ed5530daf4f1fc5797bd07e05c414f2c
#
_entry.id   ed5530daf4f1fc5797bd07e05c414f2c
#
_cell.length_a   1.000
_cell.length_b   1.000
_cell.length_c   1.000
_cell.angle_alpha   90.00
_cell.angle_beta   90.00
_cell.angle_gamma   90.00
#
_symmetry.space_group_name_H-M   'P 1'
#
loop_
_entity.id
_entity.type
_entity.pdbx_description
1 polymer ?
#
loop_
_entity_poly.entity_id
_entity_poly.type
_entity_poly.pdbx_seq_one_letter_code
_entity_poly.pdbx_strand_id
1 'polypeptide(L)'
;IGPLGNGFPKQEKKAFLIGGGIGIPPMLELAKELNCGKQIVLGYRDELFLLDEFRKQGEVYIATEDGSVGTEGNVLDAIRENGLTADVIYACGPLPMLRALKEYAAKEDIECWISMEERMACGIGACLACVCKSTEKDAHSNVKNKRVCKEGPVFRAEEVDF
;
A
#
# COMPACT_ATOMS: atom_id res chain seq x y z
N ILE A 1 -14.67 18.76 5.78
CA ILE A 1 -13.38 18.83 6.50
C ILE A 1 -12.33 18.10 5.66
N GLY A 2 -11.24 18.74 5.39
CA GLY A 2 -10.11 18.18 4.63
C GLY A 2 -9.15 19.27 4.17
N PRO A 3 -7.96 18.92 3.61
CA PRO A 3 -7.42 17.56 3.55
C PRO A 3 -7.01 17.03 4.92
N LEU A 4 -7.12 15.72 5.13
CA LEU A 4 -6.78 15.06 6.40
C LEU A 4 -5.72 13.98 6.16
N GLY A 5 -4.87 13.76 7.19
CA GLY A 5 -3.85 12.72 7.17
C GLY A 5 -2.67 13.02 6.22
N ASN A 6 -1.87 11.98 5.99
CA ASN A 6 -0.64 12.04 5.20
C ASN A 6 -0.75 11.16 3.95
N GLY A 7 -0.26 11.66 2.81
CA GLY A 7 -0.12 10.89 1.58
C GLY A 7 1.21 10.11 1.53
N PHE A 8 1.40 9.34 0.45
CA PHE A 8 2.66 8.66 0.19
C PHE A 8 3.79 9.67 -0.08
N PRO A 9 5.00 9.43 0.47
CA PRO A 9 6.17 10.24 0.14
C PRO A 9 6.58 10.00 -1.33
N LYS A 10 6.74 11.06 -2.10
CA LYS A 10 7.14 10.96 -3.50
C LYS A 10 8.66 10.91 -3.59
N GLN A 11 9.21 9.74 -3.88
CA GLN A 11 10.64 9.52 -4.02
C GLN A 11 11.01 9.24 -5.48
N GLU A 12 12.20 9.68 -5.88
CA GLU A 12 12.77 9.41 -7.22
C GLU A 12 13.53 8.07 -7.26
N LYS A 13 12.99 7.04 -6.62
CA LYS A 13 13.52 5.68 -6.58
C LYS A 13 12.70 4.77 -7.47
N LYS A 14 13.31 3.67 -7.95
CA LYS A 14 12.55 2.61 -8.64
C LYS A 14 11.50 2.04 -7.68
N ALA A 15 10.22 2.15 -8.06
CA ALA A 15 9.13 1.89 -7.16
C ALA A 15 8.26 0.68 -7.57
N PHE A 16 7.87 -0.14 -6.60
CA PHE A 16 6.66 -0.95 -6.71
C PHE A 16 5.44 -0.13 -6.28
N LEU A 17 4.44 -0.08 -7.16
CA LEU A 17 3.11 0.40 -6.82
C LEU A 17 2.18 -0.80 -6.76
N ILE A 18 1.77 -1.17 -5.54
CA ILE A 18 1.02 -2.39 -5.30
C ILE A 18 -0.39 -2.05 -4.84
N GLY A 19 -1.37 -2.45 -5.64
CA GLY A 19 -2.80 -2.25 -5.35
C GLY A 19 -3.54 -3.55 -5.23
N GLY A 20 -4.43 -3.66 -4.24
CA GLY A 20 -5.33 -4.81 -4.09
C GLY A 20 -6.78 -4.40 -3.83
N GLY A 21 -7.72 -4.89 -4.61
CA GLY A 21 -9.14 -4.57 -4.45
C GLY A 21 -9.40 -3.07 -4.44
N ILE A 22 -10.05 -2.55 -3.39
CA ILE A 22 -10.37 -1.12 -3.25
C ILE A 22 -9.13 -0.22 -3.12
N GLY A 23 -7.95 -0.79 -2.84
CA GLY A 23 -6.70 -0.06 -2.81
C GLY A 23 -6.11 0.26 -4.19
N ILE A 24 -6.67 -0.28 -5.27
CA ILE A 24 -6.19 -0.05 -6.64
C ILE A 24 -6.38 1.42 -7.09
N PRO A 25 -7.56 2.06 -6.95
CA PRO A 25 -7.77 3.44 -7.40
C PRO A 25 -6.79 4.46 -6.82
N PRO A 26 -6.48 4.50 -5.50
CA PRO A 26 -5.51 5.45 -4.98
C PRO A 26 -4.10 5.23 -5.52
N MET A 27 -3.71 3.99 -5.87
CA MET A 27 -2.42 3.72 -6.49
C MET A 27 -2.32 4.30 -7.90
N LEU A 28 -3.44 4.43 -8.63
CA LEU A 28 -3.44 5.07 -9.95
C LEU A 28 -3.09 6.56 -9.84
N GLU A 29 -3.64 7.26 -8.85
CA GLU A 29 -3.29 8.67 -8.67
C GLU A 29 -1.83 8.85 -8.27
N LEU A 30 -1.31 8.02 -7.38
CA LEU A 30 0.11 8.01 -7.05
C LEU A 30 0.98 7.71 -8.29
N ALA A 31 0.55 6.77 -9.15
CA ALA A 31 1.28 6.43 -10.37
C ALA A 31 1.42 7.62 -11.33
N LYS A 32 0.41 8.51 -11.42
CA LYS A 32 0.45 9.72 -12.24
C LYS A 32 1.41 10.77 -11.68
N GLU A 33 1.53 10.83 -10.36
CA GLU A 33 2.31 11.86 -9.68
C GLU A 33 3.81 11.52 -9.53
N LEU A 34 4.16 10.22 -9.58
CA LEU A 34 5.54 9.79 -9.45
C LEU A 34 6.31 9.93 -10.77
N ASN A 35 7.45 10.60 -10.73
CA ASN A 35 8.39 10.76 -11.86
C ASN A 35 9.59 9.80 -11.72
N CYS A 36 9.32 8.50 -11.60
CA CYS A 36 10.34 7.47 -11.44
C CYS A 36 10.01 6.22 -12.25
N GLY A 37 10.96 5.29 -12.36
CA GLY A 37 10.70 3.95 -12.90
C GLY A 37 9.72 3.22 -12.00
N LYS A 38 8.58 2.81 -12.57
CA LYS A 38 7.47 2.19 -11.83
C LYS A 38 7.17 0.81 -12.37
N GLN A 39 7.06 -0.16 -11.47
CA GLN A 39 6.48 -1.47 -11.73
C GLN A 39 5.19 -1.59 -10.94
N ILE A 40 4.08 -1.66 -11.64
CA ILE A 40 2.74 -1.62 -11.07
C ILE A 40 2.25 -3.06 -10.94
N VAL A 41 1.95 -3.50 -9.71
CA VAL A 41 1.48 -4.85 -9.45
C VAL A 41 0.08 -4.79 -8.86
N LEU A 42 -0.89 -5.31 -9.58
CA LEU A 42 -2.31 -5.23 -9.22
C LEU A 42 -2.86 -6.61 -8.91
N GLY A 43 -3.40 -6.75 -7.69
CA GLY A 43 -4.07 -7.96 -7.23
C GLY A 43 -5.59 -7.84 -7.36
N TYR A 44 -6.19 -8.73 -8.14
CA TYR A 44 -7.63 -8.82 -8.33
C TYR A 44 -8.14 -10.16 -7.84
N ARG A 45 -9.39 -10.16 -7.42
CA ARG A 45 -10.07 -11.40 -7.07
C ARG A 45 -10.71 -12.04 -8.31
N ASP A 46 -11.48 -11.26 -9.03
CA ASP A 46 -12.28 -11.71 -10.18
C ASP A 46 -12.35 -10.64 -11.27
N GLU A 47 -12.88 -9.45 -11.02
CA GLU A 47 -13.10 -8.44 -12.03
C GLU A 47 -11.94 -7.46 -12.16
N LEU A 48 -11.46 -7.26 -13.40
CA LEU A 48 -10.37 -6.33 -13.70
C LEU A 48 -10.91 -4.93 -14.01
N PHE A 49 -10.29 -3.91 -13.44
CA PHE A 49 -10.66 -2.51 -13.69
C PHE A 49 -9.43 -1.59 -13.69
N LEU A 50 -9.52 -0.44 -14.34
CA LEU A 50 -8.48 0.61 -14.45
C LEU A 50 -7.15 0.16 -15.11
N LEU A 51 -7.12 -0.96 -15.81
CA LEU A 51 -5.89 -1.48 -16.41
C LEU A 51 -5.31 -0.57 -17.49
N ASP A 52 -6.16 -0.02 -18.35
CA ASP A 52 -5.71 0.83 -19.45
C ASP A 52 -5.16 2.17 -18.94
N GLU A 53 -5.69 2.66 -17.83
CA GLU A 53 -5.18 3.84 -17.14
C GLU A 53 -3.80 3.58 -16.54
N PHE A 54 -3.61 2.45 -15.88
CA PHE A 54 -2.32 2.06 -15.33
C PHE A 54 -1.26 1.80 -16.40
N ARG A 55 -1.61 1.17 -17.52
CA ARG A 55 -0.70 0.92 -18.65
C ARG A 55 -0.10 2.20 -19.24
N LYS A 56 -0.80 3.34 -19.10
CA LYS A 56 -0.29 4.65 -19.51
C LYS A 56 0.76 5.20 -18.53
N GLN A 57 0.84 4.64 -17.31
CA GLN A 57 1.71 5.14 -16.25
C GLN A 57 3.00 4.31 -16.07
N GLY A 58 3.01 3.06 -16.54
CA GLY A 58 4.18 2.18 -16.40
C GLY A 58 3.90 0.73 -16.79
N GLU A 59 4.84 -0.14 -16.46
CA GLU A 59 4.70 -1.59 -16.65
C GLU A 59 3.71 -2.16 -15.62
N VAL A 60 2.71 -2.89 -16.10
CA VAL A 60 1.64 -3.45 -15.27
C VAL A 60 1.72 -4.96 -15.24
N TYR A 61 1.75 -5.50 -14.05
CA TYR A 61 1.71 -6.93 -13.75
C TYR A 61 0.43 -7.23 -12.96
N ILE A 62 -0.23 -8.32 -13.31
CA ILE A 62 -1.54 -8.69 -12.75
C ILE A 62 -1.38 -10.01 -12.01
N ALA A 63 -1.98 -10.09 -10.82
CA ALA A 63 -2.22 -11.33 -10.11
C ALA A 63 -3.72 -11.53 -9.91
N THR A 64 -4.22 -12.74 -10.20
CA THR A 64 -5.59 -13.14 -9.92
C THR A 64 -5.59 -14.43 -9.10
N GLU A 65 -6.52 -14.55 -8.15
CA GLU A 65 -6.59 -15.74 -7.28
C GLU A 65 -6.77 -17.04 -8.06
N ASP A 66 -7.51 -16.99 -9.17
CA ASP A 66 -7.83 -18.14 -10.03
C ASP A 66 -6.93 -18.30 -11.24
N GLY A 67 -5.95 -17.41 -11.43
CA GLY A 67 -5.06 -17.45 -12.60
C GLY A 67 -5.72 -17.11 -13.94
N SER A 68 -6.92 -16.56 -13.94
CA SER A 68 -7.66 -16.22 -15.16
C SER A 68 -6.95 -15.17 -16.01
N VAL A 69 -6.22 -14.26 -15.37
CA VAL A 69 -5.39 -13.24 -16.04
C VAL A 69 -4.11 -13.01 -15.24
N GLY A 70 -2.98 -13.01 -15.92
CA GLY A 70 -1.67 -12.76 -15.31
C GLY A 70 -1.16 -13.95 -14.49
N THR A 71 -0.52 -13.67 -13.37
CA THR A 71 -0.01 -14.68 -12.44
C THR A 71 -1.13 -15.22 -11.56
N GLU A 72 -1.22 -16.54 -11.44
CA GLU A 72 -2.10 -17.20 -10.46
C GLU A 72 -1.57 -16.96 -9.04
N GLY A 73 -2.41 -16.46 -8.16
CA GLY A 73 -2.07 -16.21 -6.76
C GLY A 73 -2.17 -14.74 -6.35
N ASN A 74 -1.19 -14.27 -5.61
CA ASN A 74 -1.17 -12.93 -5.03
C ASN A 74 -0.07 -12.03 -5.65
N VAL A 75 -0.02 -10.78 -5.23
CA VAL A 75 0.94 -9.78 -5.75
C VAL A 75 2.41 -10.19 -5.55
N LEU A 76 2.75 -10.92 -4.48
CA LEU A 76 4.11 -11.41 -4.27
C LEU A 76 4.47 -12.53 -5.24
N ASP A 77 3.49 -13.35 -5.64
CA ASP A 77 3.70 -14.38 -6.64
C ASP A 77 3.99 -13.74 -8.01
N ALA A 78 3.27 -12.68 -8.38
CA ALA A 78 3.55 -11.91 -9.58
C ALA A 78 4.95 -11.26 -9.55
N ILE A 79 5.38 -10.71 -8.40
CA ILE A 79 6.73 -10.15 -8.24
C ILE A 79 7.79 -11.23 -8.46
N ARG A 80 7.64 -12.41 -7.86
CA ARG A 80 8.61 -13.51 -7.97
C ARG A 80 8.66 -14.10 -9.36
N GLU A 81 7.51 -14.40 -9.94
CA GLU A 81 7.39 -15.01 -11.26
C GLU A 81 8.03 -14.14 -12.36
N ASN A 82 7.83 -12.83 -12.27
CA ASN A 82 8.38 -11.87 -13.24
C ASN A 82 9.78 -11.34 -12.87
N GLY A 83 10.39 -11.82 -11.79
CA GLY A 83 11.72 -11.40 -11.37
C GLY A 83 11.85 -9.90 -11.10
N LEU A 84 10.78 -9.29 -10.56
CA LEU A 84 10.72 -7.84 -10.38
C LEU A 84 11.58 -7.39 -9.19
N THR A 85 12.11 -6.17 -9.29
CA THR A 85 12.91 -5.54 -8.21
C THR A 85 12.54 -4.07 -8.07
N ALA A 86 12.62 -3.55 -6.86
CA ALA A 86 12.43 -2.12 -6.58
C ALA A 86 13.22 -1.69 -5.35
N ASP A 87 13.41 -0.37 -5.19
CA ASP A 87 14.08 0.24 -4.06
C ASP A 87 13.08 0.73 -3.00
N VAL A 88 11.82 0.90 -3.39
CA VAL A 88 10.73 1.33 -2.50
C VAL A 88 9.42 0.66 -2.92
N ILE A 89 8.61 0.31 -1.92
CA ILE A 89 7.27 -0.25 -2.09
C ILE A 89 6.24 0.77 -1.59
N TYR A 90 5.24 1.05 -2.43
CA TYR A 90 4.02 1.76 -2.07
C TYR A 90 2.84 0.80 -2.21
N ALA A 91 2.08 0.58 -1.15
CA ALA A 91 1.01 -0.40 -1.17
C ALA A 91 -0.29 0.09 -0.54
N CYS A 92 -1.41 -0.25 -1.17
CA CYS A 92 -2.75 -0.03 -0.65
C CYS A 92 -3.63 -1.25 -0.98
N GLY A 93 -4.30 -1.79 0.03
CA GLY A 93 -5.17 -2.95 -0.16
C GLY A 93 -5.47 -3.72 1.13
N PRO A 94 -5.95 -4.96 1.03
CA PRO A 94 -6.36 -5.76 2.18
C PRO A 94 -5.23 -6.01 3.18
N LEU A 95 -5.55 -6.05 4.48
CA LEU A 95 -4.58 -6.31 5.56
C LEU A 95 -3.68 -7.53 5.34
N PRO A 96 -4.18 -8.69 4.87
CA PRO A 96 -3.30 -9.84 4.60
C PRO A 96 -2.23 -9.54 3.56
N MET A 97 -2.56 -8.76 2.51
CA MET A 97 -1.61 -8.32 1.49
C MET A 97 -0.56 -7.37 2.10
N LEU A 98 -1.00 -6.37 2.88
CA LEU A 98 -0.09 -5.40 3.51
C LEU A 98 0.87 -6.09 4.50
N ARG A 99 0.38 -7.07 5.27
CA ARG A 99 1.20 -7.90 6.17
C ARG A 99 2.28 -8.68 5.41
N ALA A 100 1.88 -9.37 4.33
CA ALA A 100 2.80 -10.14 3.49
C ALA A 100 3.86 -9.23 2.83
N LEU A 101 3.47 -8.03 2.40
CA LEU A 101 4.40 -7.05 1.83
C LEU A 101 5.36 -6.47 2.87
N LYS A 102 4.92 -6.25 4.11
CA LYS A 102 5.81 -5.85 5.21
C LYS A 102 6.89 -6.91 5.47
N GLU A 103 6.50 -8.19 5.53
CA GLU A 103 7.45 -9.30 5.73
C GLU A 103 8.41 -9.44 4.54
N TYR A 104 7.91 -9.31 3.32
CA TYR A 104 8.72 -9.32 2.11
C TYR A 104 9.73 -8.17 2.10
N ALA A 105 9.29 -6.95 2.37
CA ALA A 105 10.14 -5.76 2.40
C ALA A 105 11.24 -5.86 3.44
N ALA A 106 10.92 -6.37 4.64
CA ALA A 106 11.90 -6.59 5.70
C ALA A 106 12.96 -7.64 5.31
N LYS A 107 12.55 -8.70 4.59
CA LYS A 107 13.46 -9.75 4.12
C LYS A 107 14.42 -9.28 3.03
N GLU A 108 13.89 -8.46 2.10
CA GLU A 108 14.64 -7.96 0.93
C GLU A 108 15.34 -6.62 1.23
N ASP A 109 15.22 -6.09 2.46
CA ASP A 109 15.76 -4.78 2.88
C ASP A 109 15.26 -3.62 2.00
N ILE A 110 13.95 -3.62 1.69
CA ILE A 110 13.30 -2.60 0.85
C ILE A 110 12.44 -1.69 1.72
N GLU A 111 12.55 -0.39 1.50
CA GLU A 111 11.67 0.61 2.14
C GLU A 111 10.22 0.38 1.73
N CYS A 112 9.29 0.26 2.70
CA CYS A 112 7.90 -0.05 2.41
C CYS A 112 6.94 0.95 3.09
N TRP A 113 6.08 1.56 2.28
CA TRP A 113 5.01 2.45 2.70
C TRP A 113 3.66 1.80 2.40
N ILE A 114 2.79 1.78 3.42
CA ILE A 114 1.47 1.16 3.33
C ILE A 114 0.39 2.17 3.69
N SER A 115 -0.73 2.10 2.98
CA SER A 115 -1.92 2.85 3.32
C SER A 115 -2.87 1.98 4.13
N MET A 116 -3.14 2.40 5.36
CA MET A 116 -4.05 1.71 6.28
C MET A 116 -5.48 2.23 6.13
N GLU A 117 -6.43 1.36 6.33
CA GLU A 117 -7.86 1.68 6.35
C GLU A 117 -8.45 1.31 7.71
N GLU A 118 -9.20 2.25 8.31
CA GLU A 118 -9.93 2.04 9.56
C GLU A 118 -11.26 2.79 9.55
N ARG A 119 -12.17 2.37 10.39
CA ARG A 119 -13.46 3.05 10.54
C ARG A 119 -13.25 4.45 11.13
N MET A 120 -13.73 5.46 10.42
CA MET A 120 -13.60 6.86 10.83
C MET A 120 -14.87 7.34 11.54
N ALA A 121 -14.68 8.08 12.66
CA ALA A 121 -15.75 8.84 13.28
C ALA A 121 -15.48 10.34 13.16
N CYS A 122 -14.50 10.90 13.92
CA CYS A 122 -14.25 12.34 13.89
C CYS A 122 -13.38 12.80 12.71
N GLY A 123 -12.48 11.97 12.19
CA GLY A 123 -11.54 12.30 11.13
C GLY A 123 -10.40 13.26 11.53
N ILE A 124 -10.39 13.78 12.77
CA ILE A 124 -9.43 14.80 13.24
C ILE A 124 -8.51 14.32 14.39
N GLY A 125 -8.55 13.02 14.70
CA GLY A 125 -7.71 12.43 15.74
C GLY A 125 -8.21 12.57 17.18
N ALA A 126 -9.45 13.02 17.41
CA ALA A 126 -9.96 13.27 18.76
C ALA A 126 -10.66 12.06 19.42
N CYS A 127 -11.36 11.22 18.63
CA CYS A 127 -12.24 10.17 19.18
C CYS A 127 -11.58 8.79 19.35
N LEU A 128 -10.37 8.59 18.82
CA LEU A 128 -9.61 7.33 18.85
C LEU A 128 -10.32 6.13 18.20
N ALA A 129 -11.34 6.35 17.36
CA ALA A 129 -12.07 5.27 16.69
C ALA A 129 -11.25 4.56 15.59
N CYS A 130 -10.32 5.28 14.93
CA CYS A 130 -9.52 4.80 13.81
C CYS A 130 -8.08 4.43 14.22
N VAL A 131 -7.86 3.94 15.43
CA VAL A 131 -6.51 3.56 15.87
C VAL A 131 -6.09 2.23 15.28
N CYS A 132 -4.85 2.17 14.77
CA CYS A 132 -4.14 0.94 14.47
C CYS A 132 -3.02 0.71 15.50
N LYS A 133 -2.61 -0.54 15.69
CA LYS A 133 -1.46 -0.86 16.55
C LYS A 133 -0.16 -0.37 15.92
N SER A 134 0.76 0.12 16.74
CA SER A 134 2.08 0.55 16.30
C SER A 134 3.18 -0.15 17.09
N THR A 135 4.36 -0.25 16.49
CA THR A 135 5.55 -0.82 17.13
C THR A 135 6.09 0.10 18.22
N GLU A 136 5.95 1.41 18.04
CA GLU A 136 6.40 2.45 18.97
C GLU A 136 5.26 2.96 19.84
N LYS A 137 5.60 3.43 21.04
CA LYS A 137 4.66 4.12 21.94
C LYS A 137 4.45 5.55 21.46
N ASP A 138 3.19 5.97 21.40
CA ASP A 138 2.85 7.37 21.24
C ASP A 138 3.27 8.18 22.48
N ALA A 139 4.03 9.25 22.26
CA ALA A 139 4.57 10.11 23.33
C ALA A 139 3.48 10.78 24.19
N HIS A 140 2.26 10.88 23.67
CA HIS A 140 1.14 11.58 24.34
C HIS A 140 0.28 10.65 25.18
N SER A 141 -0.07 9.49 24.61
CA SER A 141 -0.96 8.51 25.25
C SER A 141 -0.22 7.38 25.98
N ASN A 142 1.09 7.25 25.77
CA ASN A 142 1.94 6.19 26.29
C ASN A 142 1.45 4.77 25.88
N VAL A 143 0.65 4.66 24.83
CA VAL A 143 0.18 3.40 24.23
C VAL A 143 0.75 3.20 22.83
N LYS A 144 0.81 1.95 22.38
CA LYS A 144 1.29 1.58 21.04
C LYS A 144 0.16 1.68 20.03
N ASN A 145 -0.30 2.89 19.75
CA ASN A 145 -1.38 3.16 18.80
C ASN A 145 -1.07 4.39 17.95
N LYS A 146 -1.48 4.36 16.69
CA LYS A 146 -1.50 5.51 15.78
C LYS A 146 -2.92 5.71 15.23
N ARG A 147 -3.32 6.96 15.03
CA ARG A 147 -4.64 7.31 14.48
C ARG A 147 -4.54 7.41 12.98
N VAL A 148 -5.23 6.55 12.26
CA VAL A 148 -5.19 6.52 10.79
C VAL A 148 -5.63 7.84 10.17
N CYS A 149 -6.59 8.55 10.78
CA CYS A 149 -7.07 9.84 10.29
C CYS A 149 -6.10 11.01 10.51
N LYS A 150 -5.11 10.89 11.39
CA LYS A 150 -4.20 11.99 11.76
C LYS A 150 -2.74 11.69 11.43
N GLU A 151 -2.20 10.60 11.97
CA GLU A 151 -0.82 10.18 11.73
C GLU A 151 -0.68 9.40 10.41
N GLY A 152 -1.78 8.79 9.90
CA GLY A 152 -1.89 8.10 8.62
C GLY A 152 -2.65 8.91 7.57
N PRO A 153 -3.27 8.24 6.59
CA PRO A 153 -3.39 6.78 6.44
C PRO A 153 -2.10 6.07 6.02
N VAL A 154 -1.10 6.79 5.54
CA VAL A 154 0.15 6.22 5.06
C VAL A 154 1.18 6.16 6.19
N PHE A 155 1.75 4.97 6.38
CA PHE A 155 2.78 4.69 7.38
C PHE A 155 3.94 3.91 6.75
N ARG A 156 5.12 3.98 7.36
CA ARG A 156 6.14 2.97 7.08
C ARG A 156 5.65 1.63 7.61
N ALA A 157 5.82 0.57 6.84
CA ALA A 157 5.31 -0.75 7.21
C ALA A 157 5.88 -1.26 8.55
N GLU A 158 7.10 -0.87 8.90
CA GLU A 158 7.76 -1.19 10.16
C GLU A 158 7.10 -0.54 11.39
N GLU A 159 6.40 0.59 11.20
CA GLU A 159 5.72 1.32 12.29
C GLU A 159 4.41 0.68 12.72
N VAL A 160 3.80 -0.14 11.86
CA VAL A 160 2.50 -0.77 12.12
C VAL A 160 2.70 -2.20 12.63
N ASP A 161 1.98 -2.54 13.70
CA ASP A 161 1.92 -3.89 14.27
C ASP A 161 0.60 -4.56 13.86
N PHE A 162 0.72 -5.66 13.06
CA PHE A 162 -0.42 -6.41 12.51
C PHE A 162 -0.77 -7.64 13.36
#